data_65fa2a2d79cc34db1061bcceb8eef9db
#
_entry.id   65fa2a2d79cc34db1061bcceb8eef9db
#
_cell.length_a   1.000
_cell.length_b   1.000
_cell.length_c   1.000
_cell.angle_alpha   90.00
_cell.angle_beta   90.00
_cell.angle_gamma   90.00
#
_symmetry.space_group_name_H-M   'P 1'
#
loop_
_entity.id
_entity.type
_entity.pdbx_description
1 polymer ?
#
loop_
_entity_poly.entity_id
_entity_poly.type
_entity_poly.pdbx_seq_one_letter_code
_entity_poly.pdbx_strand_id
1 'polypeptide(L)'
;RVLKDRPMTMWRYRELLPVRRDEFIISMGEGGSALLHAHNLGMMLGAPNIYIKDERQNPTNSFKDRQAALVTSMMKEAGITELIVASTGNVAISYSAYSAHAGIKLWTFIPSLVPPEKMREIAIYGSEVIKVTDTYDATKKVAAEFSRHKGIHADRGIRNVGTRESMKTIAFEVAEQLALEQGVPRPGIPWRSPDWYVQSVSGGMGPIGFWKGYQELFQMGLVDRLPKLAVVQAEGCAPMVNAFLKNSPVAEPVEHPNTRVITIATGNPGPAYEVLYRVITEHGGTFTAVSDEQTFRALHILAKIEGLSTEPAAAAAFAGLIKLLDSGTIQKDETVVVNCSGHTFPVEKFLLDEDWLKVIETAEAMTTLTAPSPPSSEDLLGALDQLDKRVKRIAIVEDNPDAARLLRRILQTQGDFQIIEAHSGAEGLKLIRTMHPDLILLDLMMPDMDGFEMLNILEADTTLGQLPVIVITAKELSQSDRNRLKGKIQMLLQKGTFMDENLVEEINALLGQSNQPHGA
;
A
#
# COMPACT_ATOMS: atom_id res chain seq x y z
N ARG A 1 19.31 -27.99 5.61
CA ARG A 1 19.51 -28.66 4.30
C ARG A 1 18.18 -28.99 3.64
N VAL A 2 17.20 -29.53 4.36
CA VAL A 2 15.89 -29.97 3.80
C VAL A 2 15.11 -28.84 3.10
N LEU A 3 15.14 -27.61 3.63
CA LEU A 3 14.38 -26.49 3.04
C LEU A 3 14.91 -26.05 1.66
N LYS A 4 16.22 -26.22 1.36
CA LYS A 4 16.80 -25.75 0.09
C LYS A 4 16.18 -26.40 -1.15
N ASP A 5 15.73 -27.65 -1.01
CA ASP A 5 15.23 -28.46 -2.12
C ASP A 5 13.69 -28.39 -2.24
N ARG A 6 13.00 -27.64 -1.36
CA ARG A 6 11.54 -27.51 -1.38
C ARG A 6 11.08 -26.33 -2.22
N PRO A 7 9.96 -26.48 -2.95
CA PRO A 7 9.32 -25.36 -3.65
C PRO A 7 9.03 -24.19 -2.73
N MET A 8 9.10 -22.97 -3.25
CA MET A 8 8.74 -21.74 -2.55
C MET A 8 7.22 -21.59 -2.52
N THR A 9 6.56 -22.36 -1.68
CA THR A 9 5.13 -22.27 -1.35
C THR A 9 4.97 -22.28 0.18
N MET A 10 3.77 -22.03 0.69
CA MET A 10 3.53 -22.15 2.14
C MET A 10 3.86 -23.56 2.68
N TRP A 11 3.76 -24.59 1.86
CA TRP A 11 4.01 -25.98 2.22
C TRP A 11 5.50 -26.32 2.37
N ARG A 12 6.38 -25.38 2.05
CA ARG A 12 7.81 -25.43 2.39
C ARG A 12 8.03 -25.69 3.88
N TYR A 13 7.11 -25.23 4.72
CA TYR A 13 7.16 -25.31 6.18
C TYR A 13 6.12 -26.28 6.76
N ARG A 14 5.75 -27.31 6.00
CA ARG A 14 4.65 -28.22 6.31
C ARG A 14 4.70 -28.88 7.70
N GLU A 15 5.90 -29.15 8.24
CA GLU A 15 6.06 -29.74 9.57
C GLU A 15 5.56 -28.83 10.71
N LEU A 16 5.43 -27.53 10.44
CA LEU A 16 4.89 -26.54 11.37
C LEU A 16 3.39 -26.29 11.14
N LEU A 17 2.76 -27.02 10.21
CA LEU A 17 1.35 -26.86 9.88
C LEU A 17 0.53 -28.08 10.32
N PRO A 18 -0.75 -27.89 10.72
CA PRO A 18 -1.59 -28.93 11.34
C PRO A 18 -2.22 -29.90 10.31
N VAL A 19 -1.54 -30.23 9.23
CA VAL A 19 -1.90 -31.32 8.29
C VAL A 19 -0.95 -32.48 8.50
N ARG A 20 -1.44 -33.65 8.84
CA ARG A 20 -0.62 -34.79 9.23
C ARG A 20 -0.12 -35.60 8.04
N ARG A 21 -0.94 -35.72 6.98
CA ARG A 21 -0.67 -36.58 5.82
C ARG A 21 -0.63 -35.77 4.55
N ASP A 22 0.45 -35.95 3.76
CA ASP A 22 0.73 -35.18 2.54
C ASP A 22 -0.34 -35.34 1.45
N GLU A 23 -0.99 -36.51 1.40
CA GLU A 23 -2.04 -36.84 0.44
C GLU A 23 -3.29 -35.95 0.55
N PHE A 24 -3.46 -35.24 1.68
CA PHE A 24 -4.56 -34.31 1.89
C PHE A 24 -4.19 -32.85 1.65
N ILE A 25 -2.95 -32.57 1.31
CA ILE A 25 -2.54 -31.22 0.98
C ILE A 25 -3.23 -30.76 -0.30
N ILE A 26 -4.01 -29.69 -0.17
CA ILE A 26 -4.63 -28.98 -1.28
C ILE A 26 -3.78 -27.73 -1.52
N SER A 27 -3.17 -27.62 -2.70
CA SER A 27 -2.31 -26.51 -3.05
C SER A 27 -2.51 -26.12 -4.51
N MET A 28 -2.53 -24.83 -4.78
CA MET A 28 -2.48 -24.23 -6.11
C MET A 28 -1.20 -23.40 -6.30
N GLY A 29 -0.22 -23.57 -5.39
CA GLY A 29 1.05 -22.86 -5.44
C GLY A 29 1.10 -21.60 -4.55
N GLU A 30 0.15 -21.45 -3.62
CA GLU A 30 0.08 -20.32 -2.69
C GLU A 30 1.31 -20.24 -1.77
N GLY A 31 1.64 -19.01 -1.37
CA GLY A 31 2.85 -18.72 -0.59
C GLY A 31 4.09 -18.55 -1.45
N GLY A 32 5.25 -18.42 -0.81
CA GLY A 32 6.49 -18.08 -1.50
C GLY A 32 6.47 -16.71 -2.18
N SER A 33 5.52 -15.86 -1.82
CA SER A 33 5.35 -14.54 -2.41
C SER A 33 6.60 -13.67 -2.19
N ALA A 34 6.88 -12.75 -3.12
CA ALA A 34 8.08 -11.92 -3.06
C ALA A 34 8.11 -11.01 -1.84
N LEU A 35 9.28 -10.79 -1.28
CA LEU A 35 9.60 -9.70 -0.37
C LEU A 35 10.34 -8.64 -1.18
N LEU A 36 9.67 -7.55 -1.53
CA LEU A 36 10.20 -6.48 -2.36
C LEU A 36 10.80 -5.38 -1.48
N HIS A 37 12.02 -4.95 -1.76
CA HIS A 37 12.57 -3.74 -1.16
C HIS A 37 11.91 -2.53 -1.80
N ALA A 38 11.15 -1.75 -1.03
CA ALA A 38 10.42 -0.58 -1.51
C ALA A 38 11.34 0.64 -1.59
N HIS A 39 12.27 0.61 -2.53
CA HIS A 39 13.35 1.59 -2.62
C HIS A 39 12.82 3.02 -2.84
N ASN A 40 11.89 3.21 -3.79
CA ASN A 40 11.35 4.53 -4.08
C ASN A 40 10.48 5.07 -2.93
N LEU A 41 9.64 4.22 -2.33
CA LEU A 41 8.85 4.58 -1.16
C LEU A 41 9.75 4.91 0.04
N GLY A 42 10.82 4.12 0.23
CA GLY A 42 11.82 4.35 1.27
C GLY A 42 12.53 5.69 1.11
N MET A 43 12.94 6.05 -0.11
CA MET A 43 13.53 7.36 -0.39
C MET A 43 12.54 8.50 -0.13
N MET A 44 11.29 8.35 -0.61
CA MET A 44 10.25 9.35 -0.41
C MET A 44 9.99 9.64 1.07
N LEU A 45 9.97 8.59 1.91
CA LEU A 45 9.68 8.71 3.34
C LEU A 45 10.93 8.94 4.20
N GLY A 46 12.12 8.91 3.61
CA GLY A 46 13.38 8.95 4.33
C GLY A 46 13.61 7.74 5.24
N ALA A 47 13.01 6.60 4.91
CA ALA A 47 13.06 5.34 5.65
C ALA A 47 13.52 4.19 4.72
N PRO A 48 14.83 3.96 4.57
CA PRO A 48 15.40 3.10 3.52
C PRO A 48 15.07 1.60 3.69
N ASN A 49 14.64 1.17 4.87
CA ASN A 49 14.47 -0.24 5.20
C ASN A 49 13.00 -0.70 5.15
N ILE A 50 12.24 -0.19 4.17
CA ILE A 50 10.85 -0.62 3.96
C ILE A 50 10.82 -1.79 2.97
N TYR A 51 10.16 -2.87 3.36
CA TYR A 51 9.93 -4.05 2.54
C TYR A 51 8.45 -4.32 2.37
N ILE A 52 8.06 -4.77 1.20
CA ILE A 52 6.68 -5.12 0.85
C ILE A 52 6.58 -6.63 0.70
N LYS A 53 5.80 -7.27 1.56
CA LYS A 53 5.42 -8.69 1.36
C LYS A 53 4.25 -8.72 0.38
N ASP A 54 4.55 -9.12 -0.87
CA ASP A 54 3.63 -9.00 -2.00
C ASP A 54 2.69 -10.21 -2.12
N GLU A 55 1.66 -10.23 -1.29
CA GLU A 55 0.65 -11.30 -1.25
C GLU A 55 -0.36 -11.26 -2.43
N ARG A 56 -0.25 -10.29 -3.34
CA ARG A 56 -1.05 -10.22 -4.58
C ARG A 56 -0.70 -11.34 -5.56
N GLN A 57 0.47 -11.96 -5.39
CA GLN A 57 0.99 -13.03 -6.26
C GLN A 57 0.38 -14.41 -5.96
N ASN A 58 -0.47 -14.53 -4.97
CA ASN A 58 -1.16 -15.78 -4.67
C ASN A 58 -2.23 -16.09 -5.75
N PRO A 59 -2.64 -17.36 -5.91
CA PRO A 59 -3.52 -17.84 -7.00
C PRO A 59 -4.83 -17.06 -7.19
N THR A 60 -5.45 -16.57 -6.10
CA THR A 60 -6.64 -15.70 -6.16
C THR A 60 -6.33 -14.26 -5.75
N ASN A 61 -5.09 -13.82 -5.99
CA ASN A 61 -4.59 -12.46 -5.81
C ASN A 61 -4.67 -11.93 -4.37
N SER A 62 -4.64 -12.80 -3.35
CA SER A 62 -4.59 -12.34 -1.96
C SER A 62 -3.98 -13.38 -1.00
N PHE A 63 -3.51 -12.90 0.16
CA PHE A 63 -2.99 -13.75 1.23
C PHE A 63 -4.03 -14.74 1.81
N LYS A 64 -5.31 -14.61 1.44
CA LYS A 64 -6.38 -15.51 1.88
C LYS A 64 -6.24 -16.92 1.30
N ASP A 65 -5.49 -17.07 0.22
CA ASP A 65 -5.18 -18.37 -0.35
C ASP A 65 -4.46 -19.30 0.63
N ARG A 66 -3.56 -18.74 1.46
CA ARG A 66 -2.91 -19.49 2.54
C ARG A 66 -3.93 -20.08 3.52
N GLN A 67 -4.93 -19.28 3.87
CA GLN A 67 -6.02 -19.71 4.76
C GLN A 67 -6.87 -20.80 4.10
N ALA A 68 -7.28 -20.57 2.86
CA ALA A 68 -8.12 -21.49 2.12
C ALA A 68 -7.40 -22.85 1.90
N ALA A 69 -6.13 -22.81 1.48
CA ALA A 69 -5.32 -24.02 1.28
C ALA A 69 -5.21 -24.87 2.53
N LEU A 70 -4.84 -24.25 3.67
CA LEU A 70 -4.68 -25.01 4.91
C LEU A 70 -6.01 -25.54 5.44
N VAL A 71 -7.08 -24.72 5.44
CA VAL A 71 -8.39 -25.13 5.95
C VAL A 71 -9.00 -26.23 5.08
N THR A 72 -8.97 -26.11 3.75
CA THR A 72 -9.51 -27.17 2.88
C THR A 72 -8.70 -28.47 2.98
N SER A 73 -7.37 -28.39 3.15
CA SER A 73 -6.54 -29.56 3.43
C SER A 73 -6.94 -30.26 4.71
N MET A 74 -7.12 -29.51 5.80
CA MET A 74 -7.58 -30.05 7.09
C MET A 74 -9.00 -30.63 7.01
N MET A 75 -9.91 -29.99 6.27
CA MET A 75 -11.27 -30.49 6.06
C MET A 75 -11.25 -31.81 5.28
N LYS A 76 -10.43 -31.88 4.23
CA LYS A 76 -10.27 -33.12 3.45
C LYS A 76 -9.67 -34.24 4.28
N GLU A 77 -8.66 -33.98 5.10
CA GLU A 77 -8.09 -34.95 6.03
C GLU A 77 -9.11 -35.46 7.09
N ALA A 78 -10.01 -34.57 7.49
CA ALA A 78 -11.11 -34.90 8.41
C ALA A 78 -12.33 -35.55 7.75
N GLY A 79 -12.33 -35.73 6.41
CA GLY A 79 -13.47 -36.30 5.67
C GLY A 79 -14.67 -35.36 5.57
N ILE A 80 -14.47 -34.05 5.77
CA ILE A 80 -15.53 -33.04 5.68
C ILE A 80 -15.75 -32.67 4.21
N THR A 81 -16.99 -32.78 3.75
CA THR A 81 -17.37 -32.58 2.34
C THR A 81 -18.13 -31.28 2.09
N GLU A 82 -18.56 -30.59 3.14
CA GLU A 82 -19.28 -29.31 3.03
C GLU A 82 -18.73 -28.29 4.03
N LEU A 83 -18.59 -27.04 3.59
CA LEU A 83 -18.05 -25.94 4.37
C LEU A 83 -18.91 -24.68 4.21
N ILE A 84 -18.98 -23.86 5.26
CA ILE A 84 -19.65 -22.56 5.24
C ILE A 84 -18.63 -21.46 5.53
N VAL A 85 -18.68 -20.38 4.74
CA VAL A 85 -17.94 -19.14 5.01
C VAL A 85 -18.87 -17.93 4.93
N ALA A 86 -18.61 -16.93 5.80
CA ALA A 86 -19.19 -15.59 5.67
C ALA A 86 -18.07 -14.60 5.37
N SER A 87 -18.17 -13.83 4.28
CA SER A 87 -17.08 -12.96 3.84
C SER A 87 -17.54 -11.78 3.04
N THR A 88 -16.77 -10.69 3.09
CA THR A 88 -16.94 -9.48 2.28
C THR A 88 -16.10 -9.47 0.99
N GLY A 89 -15.37 -10.53 0.66
CA GLY A 89 -14.53 -10.55 -0.55
C GLY A 89 -13.50 -11.67 -0.59
N ASN A 90 -12.23 -11.36 -0.41
CA ASN A 90 -11.09 -12.25 -0.69
C ASN A 90 -11.15 -13.62 0.00
N VAL A 91 -11.71 -13.72 1.22
CA VAL A 91 -11.91 -15.03 1.87
C VAL A 91 -12.88 -15.88 1.05
N ALA A 92 -14.00 -15.30 0.60
CA ALA A 92 -15.00 -16.05 -0.16
C ALA A 92 -14.43 -16.53 -1.49
N ILE A 93 -13.69 -15.68 -2.21
CA ILE A 93 -13.06 -16.03 -3.50
C ILE A 93 -12.04 -17.17 -3.29
N SER A 94 -11.11 -17.02 -2.35
CA SER A 94 -10.10 -18.03 -2.07
C SER A 94 -10.72 -19.37 -1.65
N TYR A 95 -11.68 -19.35 -0.71
CA TYR A 95 -12.35 -20.59 -0.30
C TYR A 95 -13.14 -21.24 -1.43
N SER A 96 -13.74 -20.44 -2.33
CA SER A 96 -14.47 -20.99 -3.49
C SER A 96 -13.53 -21.73 -4.43
N ALA A 97 -12.37 -21.13 -4.77
CA ALA A 97 -11.38 -21.74 -5.62
C ALA A 97 -10.79 -23.03 -5.01
N TYR A 98 -10.36 -22.97 -3.75
CA TYR A 98 -9.74 -24.12 -3.07
C TYR A 98 -10.74 -25.22 -2.73
N SER A 99 -11.99 -24.88 -2.41
CA SER A 99 -13.04 -25.86 -2.19
C SER A 99 -13.40 -26.60 -3.49
N ALA A 100 -13.49 -25.90 -4.60
CA ALA A 100 -13.69 -26.49 -5.92
C ALA A 100 -12.54 -27.47 -6.26
N HIS A 101 -11.28 -27.05 -6.04
CA HIS A 101 -10.11 -27.89 -6.25
C HIS A 101 -10.07 -29.11 -5.31
N ALA A 102 -10.53 -28.98 -4.08
CA ALA A 102 -10.60 -30.06 -3.09
C ALA A 102 -11.79 -31.00 -3.27
N GLY A 103 -12.80 -30.65 -4.06
CA GLY A 103 -14.08 -31.36 -4.16
C GLY A 103 -14.95 -31.19 -2.92
N ILE A 104 -14.86 -30.04 -2.22
CA ILE A 104 -15.65 -29.68 -1.06
C ILE A 104 -16.75 -28.72 -1.50
N LYS A 105 -18.01 -29.01 -1.14
CA LYS A 105 -19.12 -28.09 -1.40
C LYS A 105 -19.05 -26.88 -0.48
N LEU A 106 -19.04 -25.66 -1.07
CA LEU A 106 -18.96 -24.41 -0.31
C LEU A 106 -20.29 -23.64 -0.33
N TRP A 107 -20.72 -23.23 0.85
CA TRP A 107 -21.81 -22.30 1.09
C TRP A 107 -21.21 -20.95 1.47
N THR A 108 -21.41 -19.94 0.63
CA THR A 108 -20.80 -18.62 0.81
C THR A 108 -21.87 -17.58 1.13
N PHE A 109 -21.83 -17.04 2.34
CA PHE A 109 -22.70 -15.95 2.78
C PHE A 109 -22.00 -14.62 2.58
N ILE A 110 -22.63 -13.71 1.83
CA ILE A 110 -22.06 -12.41 1.48
C ILE A 110 -23.03 -11.28 1.81
N PRO A 111 -22.56 -10.15 2.39
CA PRO A 111 -23.42 -8.99 2.61
C PRO A 111 -23.76 -8.28 1.29
N SER A 112 -24.80 -7.45 1.31
CA SER A 112 -25.32 -6.76 0.13
C SER A 112 -24.34 -5.79 -0.52
N LEU A 113 -23.37 -5.28 0.22
CA LEU A 113 -22.38 -4.30 -0.25
C LEU A 113 -21.22 -4.90 -1.07
N VAL A 114 -21.15 -6.22 -1.20
CA VAL A 114 -20.10 -6.87 -2.02
C VAL A 114 -20.34 -6.56 -3.49
N PRO A 115 -19.32 -6.08 -4.23
CA PRO A 115 -19.45 -5.79 -5.66
C PRO A 115 -19.94 -7.00 -6.47
N PRO A 116 -20.80 -6.79 -7.47
CA PRO A 116 -21.34 -7.87 -8.31
C PRO A 116 -20.26 -8.72 -9.00
N GLU A 117 -19.12 -8.11 -9.33
CA GLU A 117 -17.98 -8.77 -9.95
C GLU A 117 -17.40 -9.85 -9.03
N LYS A 118 -17.18 -9.54 -7.75
CA LYS A 118 -16.72 -10.51 -6.74
C LYS A 118 -17.74 -11.62 -6.51
N MET A 119 -19.04 -11.30 -6.54
CA MET A 119 -20.10 -12.33 -6.43
C MET A 119 -20.06 -13.30 -7.61
N ARG A 120 -19.87 -12.79 -8.84
CA ARG A 120 -19.74 -13.63 -10.03
C ARG A 120 -18.49 -14.51 -9.99
N GLU A 121 -17.38 -13.97 -9.52
CA GLU A 121 -16.14 -14.74 -9.36
C GLU A 121 -16.31 -15.88 -8.35
N ILE A 122 -16.97 -15.65 -7.21
CA ILE A 122 -17.29 -16.68 -6.23
C ILE A 122 -18.17 -17.77 -6.85
N ALA A 123 -19.19 -17.38 -7.61
CA ALA A 123 -20.16 -18.29 -8.21
C ALA A 123 -19.56 -19.18 -9.34
N ILE A 124 -18.58 -18.66 -10.10
CA ILE A 124 -17.96 -19.42 -11.20
C ILE A 124 -17.21 -20.66 -10.71
N TYR A 125 -16.74 -20.65 -9.46
CA TYR A 125 -16.11 -21.83 -8.83
C TYR A 125 -17.14 -22.87 -8.34
N GLY A 126 -18.43 -22.65 -8.57
CA GLY A 126 -19.50 -23.58 -8.17
C GLY A 126 -19.93 -23.48 -6.70
N SER A 127 -19.60 -22.38 -6.02
CA SER A 127 -20.07 -22.12 -4.66
C SER A 127 -21.55 -21.74 -4.63
N GLU A 128 -22.26 -22.20 -3.62
CA GLU A 128 -23.64 -21.76 -3.31
C GLU A 128 -23.59 -20.36 -2.69
N VAL A 129 -23.90 -19.34 -3.48
CA VAL A 129 -23.80 -17.94 -3.05
C VAL A 129 -25.12 -17.47 -2.44
N ILE A 130 -25.09 -17.09 -1.15
CA ILE A 130 -26.24 -16.58 -0.42
C ILE A 130 -25.98 -15.11 -0.08
N LYS A 131 -26.73 -14.21 -0.69
CA LYS A 131 -26.67 -12.77 -0.41
C LYS A 131 -27.57 -12.43 0.77
N VAL A 132 -26.99 -11.81 1.78
CA VAL A 132 -27.70 -11.30 2.96
C VAL A 132 -27.83 -9.78 2.81
N THR A 133 -29.06 -9.26 2.84
CA THR A 133 -29.35 -7.83 2.65
C THR A 133 -29.12 -7.00 3.92
N ASP A 134 -27.98 -7.19 4.57
CA ASP A 134 -27.61 -6.55 5.82
C ASP A 134 -26.08 -6.39 5.92
N THR A 135 -25.60 -5.97 7.09
CA THR A 135 -24.18 -5.80 7.42
C THR A 135 -23.40 -7.12 7.41
N TYR A 136 -22.09 -7.02 7.39
CA TYR A 136 -21.23 -8.21 7.50
C TYR A 136 -21.43 -8.96 8.82
N ASP A 137 -21.65 -8.23 9.93
CA ASP A 137 -21.87 -8.86 11.23
C ASP A 137 -23.21 -9.62 11.30
N ALA A 138 -24.26 -9.09 10.67
CA ALA A 138 -25.52 -9.82 10.49
C ALA A 138 -25.34 -11.06 9.60
N THR A 139 -24.58 -10.93 8.50
CA THR A 139 -24.24 -12.05 7.62
C THR A 139 -23.54 -13.18 8.37
N LYS A 140 -22.60 -12.88 9.27
CA LYS A 140 -21.94 -13.87 10.14
C LYS A 140 -22.94 -14.59 11.07
N LYS A 141 -23.93 -13.88 11.61
CA LYS A 141 -24.96 -14.47 12.46
C LYS A 141 -25.84 -15.45 11.68
N VAL A 142 -26.30 -15.03 10.48
CA VAL A 142 -27.11 -15.88 9.59
C VAL A 142 -26.35 -17.16 9.19
N ALA A 143 -25.09 -17.02 8.78
CA ALA A 143 -24.23 -18.15 8.41
C ALA A 143 -24.02 -19.12 9.60
N ALA A 144 -23.84 -18.60 10.83
CA ALA A 144 -23.67 -19.40 12.02
C ALA A 144 -24.97 -20.14 12.40
N GLU A 145 -26.12 -19.53 12.17
CA GLU A 145 -27.43 -20.18 12.41
C GLU A 145 -27.68 -21.28 11.38
N PHE A 146 -27.43 -21.01 10.10
CA PHE A 146 -27.50 -22.01 9.03
C PHE A 146 -26.58 -23.22 9.31
N SER A 147 -25.32 -22.94 9.74
CA SER A 147 -24.37 -23.97 10.16
C SER A 147 -24.92 -24.86 11.26
N ARG A 148 -25.51 -24.27 12.29
CA ARG A 148 -26.07 -25.00 13.43
C ARG A 148 -27.29 -25.86 13.01
N HIS A 149 -28.14 -25.30 12.14
CA HIS A 149 -29.35 -25.98 11.67
C HIS A 149 -29.04 -27.14 10.73
N LYS A 150 -28.05 -26.97 9.84
CA LYS A 150 -27.67 -27.99 8.85
C LYS A 150 -26.60 -28.97 9.34
N GLY A 151 -25.94 -28.70 10.48
CA GLY A 151 -24.81 -29.50 10.95
C GLY A 151 -23.55 -29.38 10.08
N ILE A 152 -23.44 -28.34 9.25
CA ILE A 152 -22.31 -28.12 8.35
C ILE A 152 -21.24 -27.29 9.06
N HIS A 153 -19.96 -27.65 8.88
CA HIS A 153 -18.84 -26.90 9.46
C HIS A 153 -18.77 -25.49 8.91
N ALA A 154 -18.61 -24.48 9.80
CA ALA A 154 -18.41 -23.08 9.40
C ALA A 154 -17.05 -22.58 9.86
N ASP A 155 -16.34 -21.89 8.97
CA ASP A 155 -15.16 -21.12 9.37
C ASP A 155 -15.59 -19.88 10.16
N ARG A 156 -15.08 -19.78 11.39
CA ARG A 156 -15.38 -18.70 12.34
C ARG A 156 -14.13 -17.87 12.68
N GLY A 157 -13.26 -17.69 11.72
CA GLY A 157 -12.05 -16.88 11.86
C GLY A 157 -11.14 -17.39 12.98
N ILE A 158 -10.94 -16.60 14.05
CA ILE A 158 -10.01 -16.94 15.15
C ILE A 158 -10.29 -18.27 15.83
N ARG A 159 -11.52 -18.75 15.78
CA ARG A 159 -11.91 -20.04 16.36
C ARG A 159 -11.52 -21.24 15.48
N ASN A 160 -11.11 -21.00 14.23
CA ASN A 160 -10.60 -22.01 13.32
C ASN A 160 -9.06 -22.09 13.43
N VAL A 161 -8.56 -23.27 13.79
CA VAL A 161 -7.12 -23.52 13.91
C VAL A 161 -6.42 -23.28 12.59
N GLY A 162 -6.94 -23.80 11.47
CA GLY A 162 -6.34 -23.63 10.15
C GLY A 162 -6.19 -22.16 9.74
N THR A 163 -7.18 -21.33 10.08
CA THR A 163 -7.15 -19.89 9.80
C THR A 163 -5.98 -19.19 10.51
N ARG A 164 -5.69 -19.52 11.75
CA ARG A 164 -4.56 -18.94 12.49
C ARG A 164 -3.21 -19.51 12.04
N GLU A 165 -3.15 -20.83 11.88
CA GLU A 165 -1.88 -21.52 11.56
C GLU A 165 -1.40 -21.22 10.14
N SER A 166 -2.30 -20.96 9.19
CA SER A 166 -1.92 -20.61 7.83
C SER A 166 -1.11 -19.32 7.73
N MET A 167 -1.47 -18.32 8.54
CA MET A 167 -0.84 -17.00 8.50
C MET A 167 0.59 -16.99 9.08
N LYS A 168 1.00 -18.02 9.84
CA LYS A 168 2.39 -18.20 10.29
C LYS A 168 3.37 -18.30 9.12
N THR A 169 2.92 -18.84 7.99
CA THR A 169 3.78 -19.05 6.82
C THR A 169 4.32 -17.74 6.25
N ILE A 170 3.57 -16.63 6.39
CA ILE A 170 4.05 -15.28 6.05
C ILE A 170 5.28 -14.92 6.90
N ALA A 171 5.24 -15.21 8.20
CA ALA A 171 6.36 -14.94 9.10
C ALA A 171 7.61 -15.77 8.74
N PHE A 172 7.42 -17.04 8.44
CA PHE A 172 8.53 -17.92 8.07
C PHE A 172 9.22 -17.48 6.77
N GLU A 173 8.41 -17.11 5.76
CA GLU A 173 8.92 -16.59 4.50
C GLU A 173 9.63 -15.24 4.68
N VAL A 174 9.05 -14.32 5.42
CA VAL A 174 9.66 -13.01 5.70
C VAL A 174 10.99 -13.19 6.43
N ALA A 175 11.06 -14.07 7.43
CA ALA A 175 12.28 -14.30 8.20
C ALA A 175 13.41 -14.88 7.32
N GLU A 176 13.09 -15.85 6.44
CA GLU A 176 14.03 -16.42 5.49
C GLU A 176 14.46 -15.39 4.44
N GLN A 177 13.51 -14.66 3.84
CA GLN A 177 13.77 -13.68 2.78
C GLN A 177 14.56 -12.45 3.29
N LEU A 178 14.25 -11.92 4.47
CA LEU A 178 15.05 -10.83 5.07
C LEU A 178 16.49 -11.25 5.34
N ALA A 179 16.72 -12.51 5.72
CA ALA A 179 18.08 -13.00 5.92
C ALA A 179 18.85 -13.13 4.59
N LEU A 180 18.17 -13.38 3.48
CA LEU A 180 18.77 -13.36 2.14
C LEU A 180 19.12 -11.93 1.71
N GLU A 181 18.25 -10.96 1.98
CA GLU A 181 18.43 -9.54 1.59
C GLU A 181 19.45 -8.81 2.46
N GLN A 182 19.36 -8.95 3.78
CA GLN A 182 20.14 -8.18 4.75
C GLN A 182 21.25 -9.00 5.45
N GLY A 183 21.38 -10.27 5.10
CA GLY A 183 22.25 -11.22 5.80
C GLY A 183 21.70 -11.67 7.15
N VAL A 184 22.34 -12.67 7.75
CA VAL A 184 21.95 -13.19 9.07
C VAL A 184 22.31 -12.19 10.18
N PRO A 185 21.50 -12.08 11.26
CA PRO A 185 21.72 -11.08 12.31
C PRO A 185 23.04 -11.35 13.11
N ARG A 186 23.39 -12.63 13.32
CA ARG A 186 24.62 -13.08 13.99
C ARG A 186 24.89 -14.57 13.72
N PRO A 187 26.12 -15.06 13.91
CA PRO A 187 26.43 -16.47 13.78
C PRO A 187 25.50 -17.35 14.65
N GLY A 188 24.99 -18.43 14.05
CA GLY A 188 24.08 -19.38 14.72
C GLY A 188 22.59 -19.03 14.64
N ILE A 189 22.23 -17.82 14.22
CA ILE A 189 20.84 -17.40 13.99
C ILE A 189 20.63 -17.32 12.46
N PRO A 190 19.93 -18.28 11.84
CA PRO A 190 19.88 -18.37 10.37
C PRO A 190 18.92 -17.38 9.70
N TRP A 191 17.93 -16.85 10.43
CA TRP A 191 16.88 -16.01 9.90
C TRP A 191 16.78 -14.67 10.61
N ARG A 192 16.07 -13.71 10.00
CA ARG A 192 16.02 -12.34 10.47
C ARG A 192 14.59 -11.90 10.80
N SER A 193 14.44 -11.15 11.90
CA SER A 193 13.19 -10.48 12.25
C SER A 193 13.22 -9.02 11.79
N PRO A 194 12.11 -8.48 11.22
CA PRO A 194 11.96 -7.04 11.09
C PRO A 194 11.75 -6.39 12.46
N ASP A 195 11.85 -5.07 12.52
CA ASP A 195 11.45 -4.32 13.71
C ASP A 195 9.94 -4.19 13.79
N TRP A 196 9.30 -3.97 12.63
CA TRP A 196 7.86 -3.79 12.52
C TRP A 196 7.24 -4.65 11.41
N TYR A 197 6.04 -5.12 11.69
CA TYR A 197 5.13 -5.66 10.69
C TYR A 197 3.85 -4.83 10.66
N VAL A 198 3.54 -4.26 9.49
CA VAL A 198 2.39 -3.38 9.28
C VAL A 198 1.35 -4.10 8.44
N GLN A 199 0.14 -4.19 8.94
CA GLN A 199 -0.97 -4.78 8.18
C GLN A 199 -2.31 -4.13 8.51
N SER A 200 -3.10 -3.85 7.46
CA SER A 200 -4.50 -3.50 7.58
C SER A 200 -5.35 -4.71 7.91
N VAL A 201 -6.36 -4.53 8.73
CA VAL A 201 -7.16 -5.65 9.24
C VAL A 201 -8.66 -5.43 9.13
N SER A 202 -9.35 -6.51 8.79
CA SER A 202 -10.77 -6.73 9.06
C SER A 202 -10.90 -7.40 10.45
N GLY A 203 -10.74 -8.73 10.50
CA GLY A 203 -10.82 -9.52 11.74
C GLY A 203 -9.48 -9.77 12.46
N GLY A 204 -8.34 -9.28 11.97
CA GLY A 204 -7.04 -9.37 12.68
C GLY A 204 -6.27 -10.68 12.55
N MET A 205 -6.67 -11.62 11.69
CA MET A 205 -6.03 -12.95 11.62
C MET A 205 -4.61 -12.92 11.07
N GLY A 206 -4.31 -12.04 10.11
CA GLY A 206 -2.98 -11.90 9.53
C GLY A 206 -1.92 -11.57 10.59
N PRO A 207 -2.02 -10.44 11.30
CA PRO A 207 -1.06 -10.09 12.36
C PRO A 207 -0.95 -11.13 13.49
N ILE A 208 -2.08 -11.75 13.89
CA ILE A 208 -2.08 -12.81 14.92
C ILE A 208 -1.23 -14.00 14.47
N GLY A 209 -1.44 -14.49 13.25
CA GLY A 209 -0.69 -15.63 12.73
C GLY A 209 0.77 -15.27 12.46
N PHE A 210 1.01 -14.08 11.91
CA PHE A 210 2.38 -13.59 11.70
C PHE A 210 3.18 -13.55 13.01
N TRP A 211 2.61 -12.92 14.04
CA TRP A 211 3.27 -12.85 15.35
C TRP A 211 3.50 -14.25 15.95
N LYS A 212 2.49 -15.14 15.86
CA LYS A 212 2.63 -16.51 16.31
C LYS A 212 3.77 -17.23 15.58
N GLY A 213 3.91 -17.03 14.28
CA GLY A 213 5.01 -17.58 13.50
C GLY A 213 6.38 -17.12 14.01
N TYR A 214 6.56 -15.83 14.26
CA TYR A 214 7.80 -15.31 14.85
C TYR A 214 8.04 -15.81 16.28
N GLN A 215 6.99 -15.99 17.08
CA GLN A 215 7.11 -16.58 18.41
C GLN A 215 7.66 -18.02 18.34
N GLU A 216 7.16 -18.83 17.40
CA GLU A 216 7.66 -20.19 17.17
C GLU A 216 9.12 -20.17 16.69
N LEU A 217 9.47 -19.30 15.74
CA LEU A 217 10.85 -19.15 15.25
C LEU A 217 11.81 -18.72 16.37
N PHE A 218 11.35 -17.80 17.23
CA PHE A 218 12.15 -17.35 18.39
C PHE A 218 12.37 -18.48 19.38
N GLN A 219 11.33 -19.24 19.72
CA GLN A 219 11.43 -20.41 20.60
C GLN A 219 12.35 -21.49 20.05
N MET A 220 12.40 -21.65 18.71
CA MET A 220 13.32 -22.56 18.04
C MET A 220 14.76 -22.02 17.89
N GLY A 221 15.01 -20.79 18.28
CA GLY A 221 16.31 -20.12 18.12
C GLY A 221 16.67 -19.79 16.68
N LEU A 222 15.68 -19.67 15.80
CA LEU A 222 15.88 -19.35 14.37
C LEU A 222 15.92 -17.85 14.10
N VAL A 223 15.36 -17.03 14.99
CA VAL A 223 15.46 -15.57 15.01
C VAL A 223 15.86 -15.09 16.39
N ASP A 224 16.42 -13.89 16.51
CA ASP A 224 16.95 -13.34 17.75
C ASP A 224 16.01 -12.38 18.48
N ARG A 225 14.92 -11.97 17.85
CA ARG A 225 13.91 -11.05 18.42
C ARG A 225 12.52 -11.26 17.81
N LEU A 226 11.51 -10.71 18.48
CA LEU A 226 10.14 -10.67 17.99
C LEU A 226 9.86 -9.31 17.33
N PRO A 227 9.07 -9.25 16.24
CA PRO A 227 8.65 -7.99 15.62
C PRO A 227 7.58 -7.29 16.43
N LYS A 228 7.52 -5.97 16.35
CA LYS A 228 6.37 -5.18 16.79
C LYS A 228 5.28 -5.22 15.71
N LEU A 229 4.02 -5.16 16.12
CA LEU A 229 2.88 -5.13 15.21
C LEU A 229 2.32 -3.71 15.09
N ALA A 230 2.07 -3.27 13.87
CA ALA A 230 1.25 -2.10 13.57
C ALA A 230 -0.04 -2.55 12.85
N VAL A 231 -1.14 -2.48 13.57
CA VAL A 231 -2.46 -2.92 13.10
C VAL A 231 -3.23 -1.71 12.61
N VAL A 232 -3.64 -1.73 11.33
CA VAL A 232 -4.27 -0.58 10.68
C VAL A 232 -5.73 -0.86 10.40
N GLN A 233 -6.64 0.07 10.75
CA GLN A 233 -8.06 0.04 10.42
C GLN A 233 -8.47 1.27 9.61
N ALA A 234 -9.59 1.19 8.89
CA ALA A 234 -10.23 2.36 8.31
C ALA A 234 -10.91 3.19 9.42
N GLU A 235 -10.73 4.51 9.41
CA GLU A 235 -11.25 5.42 10.45
C GLU A 235 -12.76 5.32 10.61
N GLY A 236 -13.50 5.18 9.51
CA GLY A 236 -14.96 4.97 9.55
C GLY A 236 -15.42 3.62 10.11
N CYS A 237 -14.47 2.70 10.43
CA CYS A 237 -14.74 1.44 11.11
C CYS A 237 -13.49 0.94 11.87
N ALA A 238 -13.20 1.56 13.01
CA ALA A 238 -11.96 1.33 13.77
C ALA A 238 -12.20 0.85 15.22
N PRO A 239 -12.99 -0.22 15.47
CA PRO A 239 -13.30 -0.66 16.83
C PRO A 239 -12.06 -1.04 17.65
N MET A 240 -11.04 -1.65 17.03
CA MET A 240 -9.80 -2.02 17.73
C MET A 240 -8.99 -0.79 18.15
N VAL A 241 -8.86 0.20 17.25
CA VAL A 241 -8.16 1.47 17.54
C VAL A 241 -8.87 2.21 18.66
N ASN A 242 -10.20 2.33 18.58
CA ASN A 242 -11.00 3.02 19.59
C ASN A 242 -10.86 2.41 20.98
N ALA A 243 -10.84 1.07 21.07
CA ALA A 243 -10.65 0.37 22.32
C ALA A 243 -9.22 0.52 22.85
N PHE A 244 -8.21 0.44 21.97
CA PHE A 244 -6.80 0.62 22.34
C PHE A 244 -6.53 2.00 22.91
N LEU A 245 -7.07 3.07 22.30
CA LEU A 245 -6.95 4.45 22.80
C LEU A 245 -7.61 4.64 24.17
N LYS A 246 -8.65 3.83 24.50
CA LYS A 246 -9.29 3.80 25.82
C LYS A 246 -8.59 2.86 26.81
N ASN A 247 -7.46 2.23 26.43
CA ASN A 247 -6.79 1.17 27.20
C ASN A 247 -7.75 0.03 27.59
N SER A 248 -8.75 -0.28 26.74
CA SER A 248 -9.72 -1.35 26.97
C SER A 248 -9.23 -2.64 26.30
N PRO A 249 -9.20 -3.78 27.01
CA PRO A 249 -8.89 -5.08 26.41
C PRO A 249 -10.03 -5.66 25.56
N VAL A 250 -11.21 -5.04 25.59
CA VAL A 250 -12.39 -5.46 24.82
C VAL A 250 -12.84 -4.32 23.93
N ALA A 251 -13.06 -4.61 22.64
CA ALA A 251 -13.53 -3.62 21.68
C ALA A 251 -15.06 -3.54 21.68
N GLU A 252 -15.58 -2.32 21.77
CA GLU A 252 -16.99 -2.03 21.52
C GLU A 252 -17.27 -2.12 20.03
N PRO A 253 -18.36 -2.78 19.60
CA PRO A 253 -18.71 -2.86 18.19
C PRO A 253 -19.04 -1.50 17.56
N VAL A 254 -18.63 -1.31 16.32
CA VAL A 254 -19.11 -0.23 15.45
C VAL A 254 -20.32 -0.76 14.68
N GLU A 255 -21.52 -0.32 15.03
CA GLU A 255 -22.76 -0.85 14.44
C GLU A 255 -22.97 -0.39 13.00
N HIS A 256 -22.56 0.83 12.68
CA HIS A 256 -22.73 1.45 11.37
C HIS A 256 -21.37 1.86 10.79
N PRO A 257 -20.63 0.93 10.15
CA PRO A 257 -19.39 1.27 9.45
C PRO A 257 -19.63 2.29 8.34
N ASN A 258 -18.81 3.36 8.32
CA ASN A 258 -18.86 4.41 7.31
C ASN A 258 -17.49 4.56 6.63
N THR A 259 -17.15 3.65 5.73
CA THR A 259 -15.91 3.66 4.95
C THR A 259 -16.15 3.06 3.57
N ARG A 260 -15.42 3.57 2.57
CA ARG A 260 -15.37 3.03 1.21
C ARG A 260 -14.48 1.78 1.13
N VAL A 261 -13.67 1.51 2.15
CA VAL A 261 -12.79 0.32 2.23
C VAL A 261 -13.54 -0.85 2.85
N ILE A 262 -14.58 -1.31 2.17
CA ILE A 262 -15.60 -2.27 2.66
C ILE A 262 -14.97 -3.58 3.16
N THR A 263 -13.90 -4.06 2.53
CA THR A 263 -13.28 -5.36 2.85
C THR A 263 -12.60 -5.40 4.22
N ILE A 264 -12.31 -4.24 4.83
CA ILE A 264 -11.81 -4.16 6.22
C ILE A 264 -12.82 -3.54 7.20
N ALA A 265 -14.05 -3.28 6.77
CA ALA A 265 -15.12 -2.72 7.59
C ALA A 265 -15.78 -3.79 8.50
N THR A 266 -15.03 -4.32 9.45
CA THR A 266 -15.55 -5.27 10.45
C THR A 266 -15.89 -4.52 11.73
N GLY A 267 -17.18 -4.33 12.00
CA GLY A 267 -17.66 -3.60 13.17
C GLY A 267 -17.38 -4.33 14.49
N ASN A 268 -17.46 -5.65 14.50
CA ASN A 268 -17.17 -6.46 15.69
C ASN A 268 -15.98 -7.40 15.45
N PRO A 269 -14.79 -7.08 15.96
CA PRO A 269 -13.58 -7.89 15.82
C PRO A 269 -13.59 -9.13 16.73
N GLY A 270 -14.43 -9.16 17.77
CA GLY A 270 -14.50 -10.25 18.72
C GLY A 270 -13.18 -10.55 19.43
N PRO A 271 -12.92 -11.83 19.78
CA PRO A 271 -11.72 -12.24 20.54
C PRO A 271 -10.38 -11.97 19.85
N ALA A 272 -10.40 -11.68 18.55
CA ALA A 272 -9.16 -11.36 17.82
C ALA A 272 -8.49 -10.08 18.35
N TYR A 273 -9.29 -9.09 18.71
CA TYR A 273 -8.78 -7.88 19.34
C TYR A 273 -8.11 -8.16 20.68
N GLU A 274 -8.73 -8.98 21.53
CA GLU A 274 -8.16 -9.31 22.86
C GLU A 274 -6.76 -9.95 22.72
N VAL A 275 -6.59 -10.83 21.72
CA VAL A 275 -5.29 -11.44 21.43
C VAL A 275 -4.29 -10.39 20.97
N LEU A 276 -4.66 -9.53 20.00
CA LEU A 276 -3.78 -8.47 19.49
C LEU A 276 -3.46 -7.43 20.57
N TYR A 277 -4.44 -7.03 21.37
CA TYR A 277 -4.26 -6.09 22.48
C TYR A 277 -3.19 -6.59 23.45
N ARG A 278 -3.31 -7.86 23.89
CA ARG A 278 -2.31 -8.47 24.77
C ARG A 278 -0.92 -8.52 24.15
N VAL A 279 -0.82 -8.99 22.91
CA VAL A 279 0.47 -9.05 22.18
C VAL A 279 1.12 -7.67 22.10
N ILE A 280 0.36 -6.66 21.69
CA ILE A 280 0.86 -5.29 21.49
C ILE A 280 1.24 -4.64 22.83
N THR A 281 0.47 -4.89 23.89
CA THR A 281 0.76 -4.35 25.22
C THR A 281 1.99 -5.00 25.85
N GLU A 282 2.19 -6.30 25.66
CA GLU A 282 3.31 -7.06 26.27
C GLU A 282 4.61 -6.92 25.47
N HIS A 283 4.54 -6.81 24.14
CA HIS A 283 5.72 -6.88 23.28
C HIS A 283 5.98 -5.60 22.46
N GLY A 284 5.18 -4.59 22.66
CA GLY A 284 5.22 -3.36 21.87
C GLY A 284 4.47 -3.48 20.55
N GLY A 285 4.16 -2.33 19.98
CA GLY A 285 3.37 -2.20 18.78
C GLY A 285 2.29 -1.14 18.93
N THR A 286 1.38 -1.06 17.96
CA THR A 286 0.31 -0.06 17.98
C THR A 286 -0.89 -0.45 17.12
N PHE A 287 -2.01 0.20 17.40
CA PHE A 287 -3.16 0.27 16.51
C PHE A 287 -3.26 1.70 15.96
N THR A 288 -3.54 1.84 14.68
CA THR A 288 -3.77 3.14 14.04
C THR A 288 -4.93 3.07 13.07
N ALA A 289 -5.63 4.20 12.89
CA ALA A 289 -6.68 4.34 11.90
C ALA A 289 -6.24 5.33 10.81
N VAL A 290 -6.72 5.07 9.57
CA VAL A 290 -6.48 5.93 8.42
C VAL A 290 -7.80 6.27 7.75
N SER A 291 -7.92 7.48 7.22
CA SER A 291 -9.10 7.89 6.46
C SER A 291 -9.15 7.19 5.09
N ASP A 292 -10.32 7.22 4.47
CA ASP A 292 -10.49 6.73 3.09
C ASP A 292 -9.59 7.51 2.13
N GLU A 293 -9.46 8.82 2.31
CA GLU A 293 -8.61 9.70 1.51
C GLU A 293 -7.13 9.32 1.64
N GLN A 294 -6.61 9.15 2.86
CA GLN A 294 -5.25 8.68 3.10
C GLN A 294 -5.01 7.31 2.45
N THR A 295 -6.00 6.43 2.51
CA THR A 295 -5.95 5.10 1.90
C THR A 295 -5.84 5.18 0.38
N PHE A 296 -6.69 5.97 -0.29
CA PHE A 296 -6.65 6.10 -1.75
C PHE A 296 -5.42 6.85 -2.22
N ARG A 297 -4.95 7.85 -1.47
CA ARG A 297 -3.67 8.52 -1.72
C ARG A 297 -2.50 7.53 -1.68
N ALA A 298 -2.41 6.69 -0.65
CA ALA A 298 -1.38 5.66 -0.55
C ALA A 298 -1.46 4.64 -1.70
N LEU A 299 -2.66 4.27 -2.14
CA LEU A 299 -2.87 3.41 -3.31
C LEU A 299 -2.28 4.02 -4.57
N HIS A 300 -2.56 5.29 -4.84
CA HIS A 300 -2.03 6.00 -6.00
C HIS A 300 -0.50 6.15 -5.92
N ILE A 301 0.05 6.47 -4.74
CA ILE A 301 1.49 6.54 -4.52
C ILE A 301 2.15 5.20 -4.88
N LEU A 302 1.67 4.09 -4.32
CA LEU A 302 2.21 2.75 -4.62
C LEU A 302 2.17 2.43 -6.11
N ALA A 303 1.04 2.72 -6.77
CA ALA A 303 0.90 2.46 -8.21
C ALA A 303 1.90 3.27 -9.03
N LYS A 304 2.09 4.56 -8.70
CA LYS A 304 2.88 5.48 -9.49
C LYS A 304 4.39 5.37 -9.22
N ILE A 305 4.81 5.12 -7.97
CA ILE A 305 6.23 5.13 -7.62
C ILE A 305 6.85 3.73 -7.52
N GLU A 306 6.09 2.73 -7.06
CA GLU A 306 6.56 1.33 -6.97
C GLU A 306 6.01 0.45 -8.09
N GLY A 307 5.07 0.95 -8.92
CA GLY A 307 4.42 0.16 -9.97
C GLY A 307 3.49 -0.93 -9.41
N LEU A 308 3.02 -0.77 -8.17
CA LEU A 308 2.23 -1.77 -7.47
C LEU A 308 0.75 -1.36 -7.42
N SER A 309 -0.08 -1.94 -8.28
CA SER A 309 -1.54 -1.84 -8.15
C SER A 309 -2.04 -2.77 -7.06
N THR A 310 -2.90 -2.27 -6.17
CA THR A 310 -3.37 -3.01 -4.99
C THR A 310 -4.84 -2.68 -4.71
N GLU A 311 -5.51 -3.51 -3.92
CA GLU A 311 -6.84 -3.17 -3.42
C GLU A 311 -6.79 -2.10 -2.31
N PRO A 312 -7.87 -1.32 -2.09
CA PRO A 312 -7.91 -0.31 -1.03
C PRO A 312 -7.59 -0.87 0.36
N ALA A 313 -8.03 -2.08 0.66
CA ALA A 313 -7.71 -2.74 1.92
C ALA A 313 -6.20 -2.93 2.13
N ALA A 314 -5.44 -3.29 1.10
CA ALA A 314 -4.00 -3.39 1.18
C ALA A 314 -3.34 -2.00 1.29
N ALA A 315 -3.82 -1.02 0.52
CA ALA A 315 -3.33 0.35 0.55
C ALA A 315 -3.45 1.02 1.93
N ALA A 316 -4.48 0.67 2.71
CA ALA A 316 -4.64 1.15 4.08
C ALA A 316 -3.44 0.83 4.97
N ALA A 317 -2.75 -0.31 4.77
CA ALA A 317 -1.52 -0.64 5.51
C ALA A 317 -0.39 0.35 5.23
N PHE A 318 -0.27 0.79 3.98
CA PHE A 318 0.73 1.78 3.58
C PHE A 318 0.39 3.19 4.07
N ALA A 319 -0.89 3.57 4.05
CA ALA A 319 -1.34 4.81 4.70
C ALA A 319 -1.03 4.81 6.20
N GLY A 320 -1.22 3.66 6.86
CA GLY A 320 -0.84 3.45 8.26
C GLY A 320 0.66 3.57 8.49
N LEU A 321 1.49 2.98 7.62
CA LEU A 321 2.95 3.11 7.67
C LEU A 321 3.38 4.58 7.61
N ILE A 322 2.86 5.32 6.62
CA ILE A 322 3.17 6.74 6.43
C ILE A 322 2.85 7.52 7.72
N LYS A 323 1.63 7.38 8.22
CA LYS A 323 1.18 8.03 9.47
C LYS A 323 2.05 7.69 10.68
N LEU A 324 2.53 6.44 10.78
CA LEU A 324 3.36 5.99 11.92
C LEU A 324 4.81 6.48 11.81
N LEU A 325 5.34 6.65 10.61
CA LEU A 325 6.63 7.30 10.37
C LEU A 325 6.56 8.79 10.68
N ASP A 326 5.51 9.49 10.21
CA ASP A 326 5.32 10.93 10.44
C ASP A 326 5.17 11.26 11.92
N SER A 327 4.48 10.39 12.68
CA SER A 327 4.34 10.54 14.14
C SER A 327 5.59 10.14 14.93
N GLY A 328 6.63 9.58 14.29
CA GLY A 328 7.82 9.05 14.96
C GLY A 328 7.56 7.78 15.78
N THR A 329 6.41 7.12 15.62
CA THR A 329 6.12 5.83 16.26
C THR A 329 7.00 4.73 15.69
N ILE A 330 7.20 4.74 14.37
CA ILE A 330 8.20 3.93 13.66
C ILE A 330 9.38 4.85 13.35
N GLN A 331 10.59 4.43 13.72
CA GLN A 331 11.79 5.19 13.43
C GLN A 331 12.25 4.94 11.99
N LYS A 332 12.87 5.95 11.37
CA LYS A 332 13.25 5.90 9.95
C LYS A 332 14.32 4.85 9.62
N ASP A 333 15.13 4.45 10.60
CA ASP A 333 16.17 3.43 10.47
C ASP A 333 15.69 2.00 10.77
N GLU A 334 14.46 1.85 11.32
CA GLU A 334 13.89 0.54 11.62
C GLU A 334 13.53 -0.23 10.33
N THR A 335 13.71 -1.55 10.37
CA THR A 335 13.28 -2.44 9.28
C THR A 335 11.78 -2.71 9.38
N VAL A 336 11.03 -2.29 8.37
CA VAL A 336 9.57 -2.42 8.33
C VAL A 336 9.15 -3.34 7.20
N VAL A 337 8.31 -4.32 7.51
CA VAL A 337 7.64 -5.15 6.51
C VAL A 337 6.16 -4.79 6.46
N VAL A 338 5.69 -4.36 5.30
CA VAL A 338 4.28 -4.06 5.05
C VAL A 338 3.65 -5.19 4.25
N ASN A 339 2.52 -5.70 4.74
CA ASN A 339 1.77 -6.72 4.01
C ASN A 339 0.90 -6.07 2.92
N CYS A 340 1.28 -6.23 1.67
CA CYS A 340 0.43 -5.94 0.52
C CYS A 340 -0.56 -7.09 0.31
N SER A 341 -1.65 -7.05 1.03
CA SER A 341 -2.52 -8.20 1.33
C SER A 341 -3.30 -8.75 0.14
N GLY A 342 -3.50 -7.95 -0.90
CA GLY A 342 -4.24 -8.40 -2.07
C GLY A 342 -4.37 -7.35 -3.16
N HIS A 343 -4.91 -7.81 -4.30
CA HIS A 343 -5.18 -7.00 -5.48
C HIS A 343 -6.64 -7.15 -5.88
N THR A 344 -7.24 -6.07 -6.35
CA THR A 344 -8.57 -6.11 -6.95
C THR A 344 -8.47 -5.99 -8.46
N PHE A 345 -9.08 -6.93 -9.16
CA PHE A 345 -9.22 -6.85 -10.60
C PHE A 345 -10.65 -7.28 -10.98
N PRO A 346 -11.42 -6.44 -11.71
CA PRO A 346 -11.10 -5.11 -12.24
C PRO A 346 -10.99 -4.02 -11.16
N VAL A 347 -10.38 -2.88 -11.51
CA VAL A 347 -10.29 -1.70 -10.64
C VAL A 347 -11.71 -1.21 -10.30
N GLU A 348 -11.95 -0.93 -9.03
CA GLU A 348 -13.26 -0.45 -8.58
C GLU A 348 -13.49 0.98 -9.09
N LYS A 349 -14.71 1.26 -9.58
CA LYS A 349 -15.06 2.50 -10.28
C LYS A 349 -14.70 3.79 -9.54
N PHE A 350 -14.77 3.78 -8.21
CA PHE A 350 -14.50 4.96 -7.38
C PHE A 350 -13.01 5.24 -7.12
N LEU A 351 -12.08 4.43 -7.67
CA LEU A 351 -10.64 4.67 -7.53
C LEU A 351 -10.09 5.71 -8.50
N LEU A 352 -10.87 6.06 -9.53
CA LEU A 352 -10.50 7.01 -10.56
C LEU A 352 -11.55 8.11 -10.61
N ASP A 353 -11.10 9.36 -10.67
CA ASP A 353 -11.97 10.50 -10.92
C ASP A 353 -12.46 10.51 -12.38
N GLU A 354 -13.47 11.32 -12.71
CA GLU A 354 -14.03 11.35 -14.08
C GLU A 354 -13.01 11.87 -15.11
N ASP A 355 -12.02 12.65 -14.68
CA ASP A 355 -10.98 13.25 -15.53
C ASP A 355 -9.76 12.35 -15.79
N TRP A 356 -9.79 11.09 -15.39
CA TRP A 356 -8.66 10.15 -15.59
C TRP A 356 -8.36 9.84 -17.05
N LEU A 357 -9.36 10.03 -17.95
CA LEU A 357 -9.26 9.77 -19.38
C LEU A 357 -9.34 11.09 -20.15
N LYS A 358 -8.27 11.42 -20.88
CA LYS A 358 -8.28 12.53 -21.85
C LYS A 358 -8.65 11.97 -23.21
N VAL A 359 -9.79 12.41 -23.74
CA VAL A 359 -10.25 12.03 -25.07
C VAL A 359 -9.85 13.13 -26.05
N ILE A 360 -9.07 12.77 -27.08
CA ILE A 360 -8.77 13.64 -28.20
C ILE A 360 -9.70 13.21 -29.35
N GLU A 361 -10.68 14.04 -29.66
CA GLU A 361 -11.53 13.81 -30.81
C GLU A 361 -10.76 14.20 -32.09
N THR A 362 -10.51 13.23 -32.96
CA THR A 362 -9.92 13.50 -34.28
C THR A 362 -10.99 13.97 -35.25
N ALA A 363 -10.64 14.77 -36.24
CA ALA A 363 -11.55 15.37 -37.22
C ALA A 363 -12.41 14.33 -37.99
N GLU A 364 -12.00 13.07 -38.03
CA GLU A 364 -12.79 11.98 -38.64
C GLU A 364 -14.08 11.62 -37.89
N ALA A 365 -14.11 11.83 -36.56
CA ALA A 365 -15.32 11.60 -35.75
C ALA A 365 -16.36 12.71 -35.89
N MET A 366 -15.97 13.91 -36.34
CA MET A 366 -16.86 15.05 -36.53
C MET A 366 -17.63 15.03 -37.87
N THR A 367 -17.24 14.19 -38.84
CA THR A 367 -17.84 14.15 -40.19
C THR A 367 -19.27 13.57 -40.25
N THR A 368 -19.80 13.08 -39.11
CA THR A 368 -21.15 12.51 -39.07
C THR A 368 -22.24 13.45 -38.56
N LEU A 369 -21.92 14.66 -38.08
CA LEU A 369 -22.91 15.55 -37.47
C LEU A 369 -23.09 16.94 -38.07
N THR A 370 -22.17 17.50 -38.81
CA THR A 370 -22.35 18.72 -39.65
C THR A 370 -21.05 18.99 -40.43
N ALA A 371 -21.12 19.18 -41.73
CA ALA A 371 -19.97 19.54 -42.53
C ALA A 371 -19.56 21.01 -42.32
N PRO A 372 -18.45 21.28 -41.69
CA PRO A 372 -17.60 22.39 -42.02
C PRO A 372 -16.27 21.88 -42.57
N SER A 373 -15.58 22.75 -43.29
CA SER A 373 -14.31 22.51 -44.00
C SER A 373 -13.24 21.81 -43.15
N PRO A 374 -12.36 20.98 -43.74
CA PRO A 374 -11.32 20.30 -43.00
C PRO A 374 -10.41 21.30 -42.28
N PRO A 375 -10.05 21.04 -41.03
CA PRO A 375 -9.10 21.90 -40.29
C PRO A 375 -7.75 21.92 -41.00
N SER A 376 -7.19 23.11 -41.16
CA SER A 376 -5.85 23.28 -41.67
C SER A 376 -4.82 22.72 -40.67
N SER A 377 -3.63 22.34 -41.13
CA SER A 377 -2.54 21.88 -40.25
C SER A 377 -2.17 22.90 -39.16
N GLU A 378 -2.55 24.16 -39.35
CA GLU A 378 -2.38 25.23 -38.36
C GLU A 378 -3.30 25.08 -37.16
N ASP A 379 -4.50 24.52 -37.33
CA ASP A 379 -5.45 24.33 -36.20
C ASP A 379 -5.00 23.20 -35.25
N LEU A 380 -4.38 22.14 -35.77
CA LEU A 380 -3.84 21.06 -34.96
C LEU A 380 -2.59 21.52 -34.18
N LEU A 381 -1.69 22.28 -34.85
CA LEU A 381 -0.53 22.86 -34.21
C LEU A 381 -0.95 23.93 -33.18
N GLY A 382 -1.95 24.73 -33.48
CA GLY A 382 -2.54 25.70 -32.57
C GLY A 382 -3.21 25.05 -31.34
N ALA A 383 -3.86 23.89 -31.51
CA ALA A 383 -4.43 23.10 -30.42
C ALA A 383 -3.31 22.45 -29.56
N LEU A 384 -2.25 21.94 -30.18
CA LEU A 384 -1.09 21.41 -29.48
C LEU A 384 -0.32 22.51 -28.73
N ASP A 385 -0.20 23.69 -29.30
CA ASP A 385 0.40 24.88 -28.70
C ASP A 385 -0.45 25.41 -27.52
N GLN A 386 -1.77 25.28 -27.58
CA GLN A 386 -2.65 25.61 -26.46
C GLN A 386 -2.60 24.58 -25.34
N LEU A 387 -2.39 23.30 -25.67
CA LEU A 387 -2.13 22.26 -24.67
C LEU A 387 -0.79 22.49 -23.97
N ASP A 388 0.23 22.88 -24.73
CA ASP A 388 1.57 23.20 -24.19
C ASP A 388 1.55 24.46 -23.29
N LYS A 389 0.72 25.46 -23.62
CA LYS A 389 0.52 26.65 -22.76
C LYS A 389 -0.20 26.39 -21.45
N ARG A 390 -0.85 25.23 -21.28
CA ARG A 390 -1.48 24.81 -20.00
C ARG A 390 -0.54 24.00 -19.12
N VAL A 391 0.54 23.46 -19.67
CA VAL A 391 1.52 22.66 -18.92
C VAL A 391 2.52 23.61 -18.28
N LYS A 392 2.55 23.70 -16.96
CA LYS A 392 3.55 24.45 -16.20
C LYS A 392 4.84 23.65 -16.15
N ARG A 393 5.95 24.34 -16.40
CA ARG A 393 7.28 23.77 -16.56
C ARG A 393 8.05 23.85 -15.26
N ILE A 394 8.51 22.72 -14.72
CA ILE A 394 9.29 22.63 -13.47
C ILE A 394 10.68 22.09 -13.78
N ALA A 395 11.72 22.80 -13.35
CA ALA A 395 13.08 22.32 -13.41
C ALA A 395 13.46 21.62 -12.10
N ILE A 396 13.97 20.40 -12.18
CA ILE A 396 14.59 19.67 -11.07
C ILE A 396 16.09 19.70 -11.29
N VAL A 397 16.84 20.23 -10.32
CA VAL A 397 18.31 20.25 -10.32
C VAL A 397 18.78 19.43 -9.12
N GLU A 398 19.23 18.21 -9.40
CA GLU A 398 19.53 17.18 -8.41
C GLU A 398 20.60 16.24 -8.97
N ASP A 399 21.73 16.09 -8.28
CA ASP A 399 22.85 15.28 -8.75
C ASP A 399 22.61 13.77 -8.65
N ASN A 400 21.73 13.34 -7.75
CA ASN A 400 21.33 11.96 -7.62
C ASN A 400 20.19 11.62 -8.61
N PRO A 401 20.43 10.79 -9.67
CA PRO A 401 19.43 10.49 -10.67
C PRO A 401 18.19 9.77 -10.11
N ASP A 402 18.34 9.01 -9.01
CA ASP A 402 17.22 8.30 -8.39
C ASP A 402 16.32 9.27 -7.62
N ALA A 403 16.91 10.26 -6.94
CA ALA A 403 16.17 11.31 -6.27
C ALA A 403 15.45 12.23 -7.28
N ALA A 404 16.10 12.62 -8.38
CA ALA A 404 15.49 13.38 -9.47
C ALA A 404 14.29 12.62 -10.07
N ARG A 405 14.45 11.32 -10.33
CA ARG A 405 13.39 10.45 -10.85
C ARG A 405 12.22 10.34 -9.87
N LEU A 406 12.48 10.26 -8.57
CA LEU A 406 11.46 10.23 -7.54
C LEU A 406 10.66 11.55 -7.50
N LEU A 407 11.35 12.70 -7.48
CA LEU A 407 10.71 14.02 -7.53
C LEU A 407 9.83 14.16 -8.76
N ARG A 408 10.32 13.75 -9.94
CA ARG A 408 9.51 13.71 -11.16
C ARG A 408 8.24 12.91 -10.98
N ARG A 409 8.33 11.69 -10.45
CA ARG A 409 7.16 10.84 -10.23
C ARG A 409 6.18 11.47 -9.26
N ILE A 410 6.64 12.04 -8.15
CA ILE A 410 5.79 12.73 -7.18
C ILE A 410 5.04 13.89 -7.87
N LEU A 411 5.73 14.75 -8.59
CA LEU A 411 5.12 15.87 -9.30
C LEU A 411 4.10 15.41 -10.35
N GLN A 412 4.43 14.38 -11.13
CA GLN A 412 3.50 13.79 -12.11
C GLN A 412 2.25 13.15 -11.48
N THR A 413 2.27 12.85 -10.17
CA THR A 413 1.08 12.38 -9.46
C THR A 413 0.10 13.49 -9.13
N GLN A 414 0.56 14.74 -9.14
CA GLN A 414 -0.18 15.87 -8.60
C GLN A 414 -0.69 16.84 -9.69
N GLY A 415 -0.21 16.68 -10.93
CA GLY A 415 -0.65 17.51 -12.04
C GLY A 415 0.11 17.25 -13.33
N ASP A 416 -0.37 17.86 -14.42
CA ASP A 416 0.27 17.79 -15.74
C ASP A 416 1.43 18.81 -15.82
N PHE A 417 2.52 18.53 -15.11
CA PHE A 417 3.72 19.37 -15.16
C PHE A 417 4.68 18.86 -16.24
N GLN A 418 5.21 19.78 -17.05
CA GLN A 418 6.36 19.51 -17.90
C GLN A 418 7.62 19.57 -17.03
N ILE A 419 8.22 18.41 -16.75
CA ILE A 419 9.37 18.30 -15.85
C ILE A 419 10.64 18.16 -16.69
N ILE A 420 11.61 19.01 -16.40
CA ILE A 420 12.95 18.99 -16.98
C ILE A 420 13.96 18.73 -15.86
N GLU A 421 14.95 17.88 -16.12
CA GLU A 421 15.93 17.46 -15.12
C GLU A 421 17.34 17.85 -15.52
N ALA A 422 18.13 18.25 -14.53
CA ALA A 422 19.57 18.47 -14.63
C ALA A 422 20.27 17.79 -13.46
N HIS A 423 21.42 17.20 -13.72
CA HIS A 423 22.17 16.41 -12.73
C HIS A 423 23.43 17.12 -12.22
N SER A 424 23.55 18.43 -12.44
CA SER A 424 24.57 19.28 -11.85
C SER A 424 24.13 20.76 -11.87
N GLY A 425 24.72 21.58 -11.02
CA GLY A 425 24.40 23.01 -10.97
C GLY A 425 24.69 23.73 -12.32
N ALA A 426 25.79 23.38 -13.00
CA ALA A 426 26.13 23.96 -14.31
C ALA A 426 25.13 23.57 -15.40
N GLU A 427 24.73 22.31 -15.45
CA GLU A 427 23.68 21.82 -16.36
C GLU A 427 22.34 22.50 -16.04
N GLY A 428 21.98 22.61 -14.75
CA GLY A 428 20.77 23.27 -14.26
C GLY A 428 20.67 24.72 -14.72
N LEU A 429 21.74 25.51 -14.57
CA LEU A 429 21.78 26.91 -15.04
C LEU A 429 21.59 27.02 -16.55
N LYS A 430 22.26 26.15 -17.34
CA LYS A 430 22.11 26.12 -18.79
C LYS A 430 20.68 25.79 -19.19
N LEU A 431 20.08 24.80 -18.54
CA LEU A 431 18.73 24.32 -18.80
C LEU A 431 17.68 25.38 -18.43
N ILE A 432 17.80 26.03 -17.26
CA ILE A 432 16.92 27.11 -16.82
C ILE A 432 16.95 28.29 -17.80
N ARG A 433 18.14 28.69 -18.30
CA ARG A 433 18.27 29.76 -19.29
C ARG A 433 17.62 29.43 -20.63
N THR A 434 17.66 28.16 -21.04
CA THR A 434 17.14 27.73 -22.34
C THR A 434 15.66 27.45 -22.35
N MET A 435 15.16 26.83 -21.24
CA MET A 435 13.82 26.29 -21.20
C MET A 435 12.82 27.17 -20.42
N HIS A 436 13.31 28.19 -19.71
CA HIS A 436 12.49 29.12 -18.91
C HIS A 436 11.42 28.44 -18.08
N PRO A 437 11.78 27.65 -17.02
CA PRO A 437 10.81 26.99 -16.16
C PRO A 437 10.03 28.02 -15.34
N ASP A 438 8.84 27.60 -14.85
CA ASP A 438 8.00 28.40 -13.96
C ASP A 438 8.40 28.23 -12.48
N LEU A 439 9.08 27.13 -12.16
CA LEU A 439 9.54 26.77 -10.81
C LEU A 439 10.83 25.95 -10.89
N ILE A 440 11.70 26.13 -9.91
CA ILE A 440 12.93 25.35 -9.74
C ILE A 440 12.86 24.57 -8.45
N LEU A 441 13.07 23.25 -8.50
CA LEU A 441 13.38 22.41 -7.36
C LEU A 441 14.89 22.17 -7.34
N LEU A 442 15.56 22.55 -6.25
CA LEU A 442 17.01 22.61 -6.18
C LEU A 442 17.56 21.86 -4.97
N ASP A 443 18.45 20.90 -5.20
CA ASP A 443 19.29 20.38 -4.12
C ASP A 443 20.45 21.33 -3.81
N LEU A 444 20.78 21.43 -2.51
CA LEU A 444 21.93 22.20 -2.05
C LEU A 444 23.24 21.43 -2.15
N MET A 445 23.18 20.10 -2.10
CA MET A 445 24.35 19.25 -1.95
C MET A 445 24.72 18.58 -3.27
N MET A 446 25.25 19.37 -4.20
CA MET A 446 25.72 18.87 -5.49
C MET A 446 27.24 19.02 -5.60
N PRO A 447 27.94 18.12 -6.32
CA PRO A 447 29.36 18.28 -6.61
C PRO A 447 29.61 19.44 -7.61
N ASP A 448 30.80 19.99 -7.57
CA ASP A 448 31.32 21.06 -8.42
C ASP A 448 30.68 22.44 -8.19
N MET A 449 29.39 22.60 -8.45
CA MET A 449 28.62 23.81 -8.20
C MET A 449 27.47 23.44 -7.24
N ASP A 450 27.59 23.91 -6.00
CA ASP A 450 26.53 23.65 -4.99
C ASP A 450 25.30 24.54 -5.21
N GLY A 451 24.17 24.15 -4.58
CA GLY A 451 22.91 24.89 -4.71
C GLY A 451 22.98 26.33 -4.18
N PHE A 452 23.83 26.63 -3.21
CA PHE A 452 24.04 28.00 -2.72
C PHE A 452 24.73 28.89 -3.75
N GLU A 453 25.72 28.35 -4.47
CA GLU A 453 26.41 29.07 -5.56
C GLU A 453 25.44 29.30 -6.71
N MET A 454 24.65 28.28 -7.07
CA MET A 454 23.62 28.39 -8.09
C MET A 454 22.56 29.44 -7.74
N LEU A 455 22.08 29.52 -6.51
CA LEU A 455 21.16 30.56 -6.06
C LEU A 455 21.74 31.97 -6.18
N ASN A 456 23.02 32.16 -5.86
CA ASN A 456 23.68 33.45 -6.02
C ASN A 456 23.76 33.88 -7.49
N ILE A 457 24.00 32.94 -8.41
CA ILE A 457 24.03 33.21 -9.85
C ILE A 457 22.63 33.53 -10.38
N LEU A 458 21.61 32.80 -9.93
CA LEU A 458 20.22 33.08 -10.32
C LEU A 458 19.78 34.46 -9.84
N GLU A 459 20.09 34.83 -8.60
CA GLU A 459 19.75 36.14 -8.03
C GLU A 459 20.43 37.33 -8.76
N ALA A 460 21.65 37.12 -9.23
CA ALA A 460 22.39 38.13 -9.99
C ALA A 460 21.86 38.33 -11.41
N ASP A 461 21.06 37.43 -11.93
CA ASP A 461 20.46 37.49 -13.27
C ASP A 461 19.10 38.19 -13.21
N THR A 462 18.95 39.31 -13.90
CA THR A 462 17.74 40.16 -13.86
C THR A 462 16.46 39.47 -14.35
N THR A 463 16.61 38.43 -15.19
CA THR A 463 15.47 37.65 -15.72
C THR A 463 15.18 36.41 -14.91
N LEU A 464 16.21 35.79 -14.36
CA LEU A 464 16.07 34.52 -13.63
C LEU A 464 15.88 34.69 -12.11
N GLY A 465 16.28 35.82 -11.56
CA GLY A 465 16.22 36.11 -10.12
C GLY A 465 14.81 36.22 -9.57
N GLN A 466 13.78 36.27 -10.42
CA GLN A 466 12.37 36.27 -10.01
C GLN A 466 11.72 34.88 -10.04
N LEU A 467 12.45 33.85 -10.55
CA LEU A 467 11.92 32.49 -10.58
C LEU A 467 11.76 31.94 -9.17
N PRO A 468 10.62 31.38 -8.83
CA PRO A 468 10.45 30.74 -7.54
C PRO A 468 11.35 29.51 -7.42
N VAL A 469 12.05 29.39 -6.28
CA VAL A 469 12.93 28.27 -5.98
C VAL A 469 12.47 27.59 -4.70
N ILE A 470 12.23 26.29 -4.76
CA ILE A 470 12.05 25.42 -3.62
C ILE A 470 13.34 24.62 -3.45
N VAL A 471 13.94 24.73 -2.28
CA VAL A 471 15.14 23.94 -1.93
C VAL A 471 14.72 22.62 -1.30
N ILE A 472 15.30 21.51 -1.78
CA ILE A 472 15.05 20.17 -1.27
C ILE A 472 16.40 19.54 -0.93
N THR A 473 16.71 19.36 0.36
CA THR A 473 18.03 18.88 0.77
C THR A 473 17.97 17.82 1.88
N ALA A 474 18.92 16.88 1.86
CA ALA A 474 19.14 15.93 2.95
C ALA A 474 19.95 16.52 4.12
N LYS A 475 20.60 17.67 3.90
CA LYS A 475 21.47 18.30 4.89
C LYS A 475 20.67 18.95 6.02
N GLU A 476 21.07 18.69 7.25
CA GLU A 476 20.69 19.53 8.38
C GLU A 476 21.38 20.91 8.24
N LEU A 477 20.57 21.95 8.05
CA LEU A 477 21.09 23.30 7.83
C LEU A 477 21.44 23.99 9.13
N SER A 478 22.66 24.52 9.20
CA SER A 478 23.11 25.42 10.27
C SER A 478 22.34 26.75 10.22
N GLN A 479 22.38 27.51 11.31
CA GLN A 479 21.81 28.88 11.35
C GLN A 479 22.42 29.80 10.27
N SER A 480 23.70 29.61 9.95
CA SER A 480 24.38 30.32 8.87
C SER A 480 23.79 29.97 7.49
N ASP A 481 23.56 28.67 7.24
CA ASP A 481 22.95 28.21 5.98
C ASP A 481 21.53 28.76 5.81
N ARG A 482 20.71 28.75 6.86
CA ARG A 482 19.35 29.33 6.86
C ARG A 482 19.40 30.83 6.57
N ASN A 483 20.37 31.55 7.12
CA ASN A 483 20.52 32.99 6.86
C ASN A 483 20.90 33.27 5.40
N ARG A 484 21.69 32.39 4.75
CA ARG A 484 22.05 32.49 3.33
C ARG A 484 20.86 32.26 2.39
N LEU A 485 19.88 31.47 2.81
CA LEU A 485 18.67 31.15 2.03
C LEU A 485 17.56 32.19 2.21
N LYS A 486 17.61 32.97 3.29
CA LYS A 486 16.56 33.93 3.64
C LYS A 486 16.35 34.97 2.57
N GLY A 487 15.14 35.04 2.03
CA GLY A 487 14.74 35.97 0.96
C GLY A 487 15.11 35.52 -0.46
N LYS A 488 15.81 34.38 -0.63
CA LYS A 488 16.24 33.84 -1.93
C LYS A 488 15.42 32.64 -2.39
N ILE A 489 14.70 32.01 -1.47
CA ILE A 489 13.90 30.82 -1.73
C ILE A 489 12.49 31.01 -1.22
N GLN A 490 11.54 30.33 -1.85
CA GLN A 490 10.14 30.32 -1.43
C GLN A 490 9.93 29.34 -0.28
N MET A 491 10.57 28.16 -0.36
CA MET A 491 10.42 27.10 0.62
C MET A 491 11.70 26.29 0.78
N LEU A 492 11.87 25.71 1.96
CA LEU A 492 12.93 24.76 2.28
C LEU A 492 12.30 23.46 2.77
N LEU A 493 12.62 22.35 2.09
CA LEU A 493 12.17 21.01 2.42
C LEU A 493 13.34 20.11 2.75
N GLN A 494 13.18 19.24 3.75
CA GLN A 494 14.13 18.16 4.00
C GLN A 494 13.75 16.90 3.22
N LYS A 495 14.73 16.28 2.54
CA LYS A 495 14.53 14.96 1.93
C LYS A 495 14.05 14.00 3.03
N GLY A 496 12.86 13.42 2.86
CA GLY A 496 12.17 12.62 3.86
C GLY A 496 10.88 13.22 4.41
N THR A 497 10.57 14.49 4.08
CA THR A 497 9.30 15.15 4.44
C THR A 497 8.38 15.36 3.22
N PHE A 498 8.63 14.66 2.11
CA PHE A 498 7.92 14.81 0.83
C PHE A 498 6.42 14.45 0.84
N MET A 499 5.90 14.02 1.97
CA MET A 499 4.49 13.67 2.13
C MET A 499 3.65 14.80 2.71
N ASP A 500 4.22 15.98 2.92
CA ASP A 500 3.43 17.09 3.42
C ASP A 500 2.52 17.62 2.30
N GLU A 501 1.22 17.64 2.55
CA GLU A 501 0.21 18.26 1.67
C GLU A 501 0.62 19.68 1.27
N ASN A 502 1.40 20.33 2.12
CA ASN A 502 1.95 21.66 1.92
C ASN A 502 2.83 21.78 0.65
N LEU A 503 3.66 20.78 0.29
CA LEU A 503 4.52 20.90 -0.91
C LEU A 503 3.71 21.10 -2.18
N VAL A 504 2.66 20.34 -2.35
CA VAL A 504 1.84 20.39 -3.55
C VAL A 504 0.94 21.60 -3.56
N GLU A 505 0.32 21.92 -2.42
CA GLU A 505 -0.48 23.14 -2.27
C GLU A 505 0.38 24.38 -2.47
N GLU A 506 1.62 24.43 -1.96
CA GLU A 506 2.53 25.53 -2.18
C GLU A 506 3.06 25.61 -3.61
N ILE A 507 3.40 24.50 -4.25
CA ILE A 507 3.74 24.47 -5.67
C ILE A 507 2.57 25.04 -6.48
N ASN A 508 1.35 24.60 -6.24
CA ASN A 508 0.17 25.11 -6.93
C ASN A 508 -0.12 26.57 -6.61
N ALA A 509 0.07 27.02 -5.37
CA ALA A 509 -0.08 28.42 -4.97
C ALA A 509 0.95 29.33 -5.64
N LEU A 510 2.23 28.91 -5.69
CA LEU A 510 3.30 29.65 -6.37
C LEU A 510 3.06 29.76 -7.87
N LEU A 511 2.67 28.65 -8.51
CA LEU A 511 2.35 28.64 -9.93
C LEU A 511 1.05 29.43 -10.24
N GLY A 512 0.13 29.56 -9.27
CA GLY A 512 -1.08 30.39 -9.35
C GLY A 512 -0.82 31.88 -9.25
N GLN A 513 0.14 32.30 -8.41
CA GLN A 513 0.50 33.70 -8.20
C GLN A 513 1.28 34.34 -9.36
N SER A 514 2.04 33.54 -10.13
CA SER A 514 2.76 34.04 -11.31
C SER A 514 1.87 34.48 -12.48
N ASN A 515 0.54 34.29 -12.39
CA ASN A 515 -0.43 34.65 -13.42
C ASN A 515 -1.27 35.90 -13.11
N GLN A 516 -0.93 36.72 -12.10
CA GLN A 516 -1.51 38.06 -12.00
C GLN A 516 -0.68 39.02 -12.85
N PRO A 517 -1.25 39.63 -13.91
CA PRO A 517 -0.57 40.71 -14.61
C PRO A 517 -0.43 41.88 -13.63
N HIS A 518 0.76 42.36 -13.43
CA HIS A 518 0.96 43.65 -12.76
C HIS A 518 0.21 44.71 -13.59
N GLY A 519 -1.02 45.01 -13.13
CA GLY A 519 -1.84 46.05 -13.65
C GLY A 519 -1.34 47.40 -13.20
N ALA A 520 -1.17 48.27 -14.19
CA ALA A 520 -1.02 49.70 -14.25
C ALA A 520 -1.06 50.53 -12.96
#